data_72a5b13e1aa63eeac52f5bba41fe58a7
#
_entry.id   72a5b13e1aa63eeac52f5bba41fe58a7
#
_cell.length_a   1.000
_cell.length_b   1.000
_cell.length_c   1.000
_cell.angle_alpha   90.00
_cell.angle_beta   90.00
_cell.angle_gamma   90.00
#
_symmetry.space_group_name_H-M   'P 1'
#
loop_
_entity.id
_entity.type
_entity.pdbx_description
1 polymer ?
#
loop_
_entity_poly.entity_id
_entity_poly.type
_entity_poly.pdbx_seq_one_letter_code
_entity_poly.pdbx_strand_id
1 'polypeptide(L)'
;MYKPIDKLQHSFLDFNQPMGLHMNPDNRWVRLADRIPWDEFEVKYAKLFPSDTGNVAKPLRMALGALIIQTKFQFSDRELVEQIAENPYLQYFIGLPGFREEAPFDASTLVLFRKRISADMLMEVNEYLLAHKEDDKDDHTPTSVGKSGDDGTAKEDTNKGTLTLDATCAPANIRYPQDISLLNEAREKLENMIYCFCKCYGLKLPRRYRKRARKEYLAFAKSRKHTAKKIRSALRRQLGYVKRDLGYLEQFMSDGYAMTGKDIGLYLTIIRLYEQQQYMYDNRIHSVEHRIVSISQPWLRPIVRGKVKAPVEFGAKFDLSLDSEGYGRLEKISFEAYNESTCLIEAIERFKERTGYYPERVLADQIYRTRENRSYCKEHGIRLSGPKLGRPSATAKVDKKQEYQDNTDRIEVERTFSLSKRCYGMSCITTKLEETQLTSIALSVFVTNLFRIQRRILCALLHLFRFWHDRNRCKSWKLQIAA
;
A
#
# COMPACT_ATOMS: atom_id res chain seq x y z
N MET A 1 15.94 -12.40 19.65
CA MET A 1 16.83 -11.40 20.28
C MET A 1 17.19 -10.33 19.26
N TYR A 2 17.20 -9.07 19.64
CA TYR A 2 17.71 -7.96 18.84
C TYR A 2 18.97 -7.37 19.50
N LYS A 3 20.00 -7.16 18.72
CA LYS A 3 21.21 -6.46 19.18
C LYS A 3 21.21 -5.11 18.50
N PRO A 4 21.00 -4.00 19.23
CA PRO A 4 21.11 -2.66 18.66
C PRO A 4 22.48 -2.48 18.01
N ILE A 5 22.50 -1.77 16.88
CA ILE A 5 23.72 -1.33 16.24
C ILE A 5 23.81 0.16 16.53
N ASP A 6 24.92 0.58 17.10
CA ASP A 6 25.11 1.97 17.56
C ASP A 6 24.99 2.99 16.42
N LYS A 7 25.27 2.56 15.21
CA LYS A 7 25.18 3.41 14.02
C LYS A 7 24.80 2.59 12.79
N LEU A 8 23.62 2.83 12.24
CA LEU A 8 23.17 2.24 10.99
C LEU A 8 23.53 3.11 9.77
N GLN A 9 23.75 4.40 9.98
CA GLN A 9 24.21 5.31 8.97
C GLN A 9 25.73 5.11 8.79
N HIS A 10 26.14 4.50 7.69
CA HIS A 10 27.54 4.26 7.36
C HIS A 10 27.99 5.21 6.27
N SER A 11 29.21 5.76 6.42
CA SER A 11 29.84 6.51 5.35
C SER A 11 30.13 5.60 4.14
N PHE A 12 29.94 6.13 2.95
CA PHE A 12 30.30 5.40 1.73
C PHE A 12 31.78 5.08 1.65
N LEU A 13 32.63 5.92 2.27
CA LEU A 13 34.07 5.72 2.32
C LEU A 13 34.49 4.51 3.17
N ASP A 14 33.67 4.14 4.16
CA ASP A 14 33.93 3.01 5.06
C ASP A 14 33.49 1.67 4.44
N PHE A 15 32.80 1.70 3.31
CA PHE A 15 32.34 0.48 2.64
C PHE A 15 33.50 -0.24 1.96
N ASN A 16 33.77 -1.48 2.35
CA ASN A 16 34.81 -2.29 1.73
C ASN A 16 34.39 -2.74 0.33
N GLN A 17 34.93 -2.07 -0.69
CA GLN A 17 34.55 -2.27 -2.09
C GLN A 17 35.14 -3.57 -2.64
N PRO A 18 34.49 -4.19 -3.67
CA PRO A 18 35.09 -5.33 -4.38
C PRO A 18 36.47 -4.97 -4.94
N MET A 19 37.38 -5.91 -4.92
CA MET A 19 38.72 -5.73 -5.44
C MET A 19 38.70 -5.28 -6.90
N GLY A 20 39.41 -4.17 -7.18
CA GLY A 20 39.47 -3.59 -8.54
C GLY A 20 38.26 -2.80 -9.00
N LEU A 21 37.21 -2.67 -8.19
CA LEU A 21 36.03 -1.86 -8.48
C LEU A 21 36.10 -0.52 -7.74
N HIS A 22 35.97 0.57 -8.48
CA HIS A 22 35.76 1.91 -7.91
C HIS A 22 34.29 2.27 -8.02
N MET A 23 33.57 2.11 -6.93
CA MET A 23 32.15 2.43 -6.87
C MET A 23 31.94 3.96 -6.96
N ASN A 24 30.90 4.34 -7.71
CA ASN A 24 30.58 5.76 -7.88
C ASN A 24 29.77 6.26 -6.66
N PRO A 25 30.26 7.26 -5.90
CA PRO A 25 29.53 7.84 -4.77
C PRO A 25 28.24 8.54 -5.20
N ASP A 26 28.16 8.99 -6.45
CA ASP A 26 26.96 9.61 -7.00
C ASP A 26 25.87 8.61 -7.43
N ASN A 27 26.09 7.31 -7.23
CA ASN A 27 25.08 6.31 -7.54
C ASN A 27 23.80 6.58 -6.76
N ARG A 28 22.68 6.38 -7.43
CA ARG A 28 21.33 6.61 -6.84
C ARG A 28 21.09 5.88 -5.52
N TRP A 29 21.65 4.69 -5.34
CA TRP A 29 21.46 3.90 -4.12
C TRP A 29 22.32 4.43 -2.96
N VAL A 30 23.49 4.96 -3.26
CA VAL A 30 24.33 5.65 -2.27
C VAL A 30 23.60 6.89 -1.76
N ARG A 31 23.17 7.77 -2.65
CA ARG A 31 22.41 8.97 -2.30
C ARG A 31 21.10 8.69 -1.58
N LEU A 32 20.40 7.59 -1.92
CA LEU A 32 19.18 7.19 -1.23
C LEU A 32 19.46 6.67 0.18
N ALA A 33 20.61 5.99 0.39
CA ALA A 33 20.99 5.51 1.71
C ALA A 33 21.19 6.68 2.71
N ASP A 34 21.71 7.80 2.25
CA ASP A 34 21.96 8.97 3.10
C ASP A 34 20.70 9.76 3.46
N ARG A 35 19.61 9.57 2.67
CA ARG A 35 18.34 10.29 2.88
C ARG A 35 17.40 9.65 3.88
N ILE A 36 17.52 8.35 4.09
CA ILE A 36 16.64 7.62 5.00
C ILE A 36 17.22 7.70 6.39
N PRO A 37 16.49 8.18 7.40
CA PRO A 37 16.97 8.34 8.77
C PRO A 37 16.97 7.01 9.51
N TRP A 38 17.87 6.11 9.12
CA TRP A 38 17.93 4.75 9.63
C TRP A 38 18.01 4.69 11.16
N ASP A 39 18.86 5.54 11.76
CA ASP A 39 19.15 5.51 13.19
C ASP A 39 17.93 5.94 14.04
N GLU A 40 17.14 6.88 13.54
CA GLU A 40 15.93 7.34 14.25
C GLU A 40 14.85 6.26 14.34
N PHE A 41 14.67 5.49 13.28
CA PHE A 41 13.66 4.41 13.24
C PHE A 41 14.19 3.09 13.80
N GLU A 42 15.50 2.93 13.95
CA GLU A 42 16.11 1.76 14.58
C GLU A 42 15.60 1.56 16.00
N VAL A 43 15.51 2.61 16.79
CA VAL A 43 15.01 2.58 18.16
C VAL A 43 13.58 2.06 18.23
N LYS A 44 12.72 2.45 17.27
CA LYS A 44 11.34 1.96 17.18
C LYS A 44 11.30 0.50 16.74
N TYR A 45 12.13 0.14 15.78
CA TYR A 45 12.23 -1.23 15.28
C TYR A 45 12.76 -2.19 16.36
N ALA A 46 13.75 -1.77 17.15
CA ALA A 46 14.30 -2.56 18.24
C ALA A 46 13.23 -2.97 19.27
N LYS A 47 12.26 -2.11 19.57
CA LYS A 47 11.15 -2.38 20.51
C LYS A 47 10.24 -3.53 20.05
N LEU A 48 10.26 -3.89 18.76
CA LEU A 48 9.48 -5.02 18.25
C LEU A 48 10.03 -6.40 18.63
N PHE A 49 11.15 -6.44 19.34
CA PHE A 49 11.85 -7.67 19.72
C PHE A 49 11.96 -7.81 21.25
N PRO A 50 10.87 -8.21 21.91
CA PRO A 50 10.83 -8.30 23.37
C PRO A 50 11.69 -9.42 23.96
N SER A 51 12.15 -10.38 23.13
CA SER A 51 12.90 -11.55 23.59
C SER A 51 14.41 -11.33 23.49
N ASP A 52 15.11 -11.64 24.59
CA ASP A 52 16.59 -11.61 24.66
C ASP A 52 17.22 -12.95 24.25
N THR A 53 16.43 -13.93 23.85
CA THR A 53 16.89 -15.26 23.46
C THR A 53 16.56 -15.56 22.00
N GLY A 54 17.30 -16.48 21.37
CA GLY A 54 17.13 -16.92 20.00
C GLY A 54 18.11 -16.27 19.01
N ASN A 55 17.88 -16.49 17.71
CA ASN A 55 18.72 -15.95 16.67
C ASN A 55 18.68 -14.41 16.63
N VAL A 56 19.82 -13.79 16.33
CA VAL A 56 19.92 -12.34 16.20
C VAL A 56 19.12 -11.88 14.99
N ALA A 57 18.21 -10.95 15.21
CA ALA A 57 17.43 -10.35 14.15
C ALA A 57 18.29 -9.42 13.28
N LYS A 58 17.94 -9.29 12.01
CA LYS A 58 18.60 -8.37 11.10
C LYS A 58 18.20 -6.93 11.43
N PRO A 59 19.09 -5.93 11.23
CA PRO A 59 18.84 -4.52 11.53
C PRO A 59 17.76 -3.92 10.62
N LEU A 60 17.16 -2.81 11.06
CA LEU A 60 16.12 -2.10 10.29
C LEU A 60 16.57 -1.76 8.88
N ARG A 61 17.80 -1.20 8.73
CA ARG A 61 18.32 -0.81 7.42
C ARG A 61 18.35 -1.97 6.44
N MET A 62 18.71 -3.16 6.89
CA MET A 62 18.67 -4.36 6.06
C MET A 62 17.22 -4.77 5.73
N ALA A 63 16.34 -4.78 6.72
CA ALA A 63 14.96 -5.20 6.54
C ALA A 63 14.17 -4.24 5.64
N LEU A 64 14.17 -2.94 5.94
CA LEU A 64 13.46 -1.92 5.18
C LEU A 64 14.13 -1.69 3.82
N GLY A 65 15.46 -1.66 3.76
CA GLY A 65 16.21 -1.50 2.52
C GLY A 65 15.92 -2.61 1.52
N ALA A 66 15.88 -3.87 1.97
CA ALA A 66 15.52 -5.01 1.13
C ALA A 66 14.09 -4.87 0.56
N LEU A 67 13.12 -4.45 1.37
CA LEU A 67 11.74 -4.24 0.93
C LEU A 67 11.61 -3.07 -0.05
N ILE A 68 12.38 -1.99 0.11
CA ILE A 68 12.44 -0.87 -0.83
C ILE A 68 12.96 -1.34 -2.20
N ILE A 69 14.06 -2.11 -2.22
CA ILE A 69 14.65 -2.67 -3.44
C ILE A 69 13.61 -3.58 -4.12
N GLN A 70 12.99 -4.47 -3.36
CA GLN A 70 11.97 -5.37 -3.87
C GLN A 70 10.81 -4.62 -4.52
N THR A 71 10.28 -3.61 -3.83
CA THR A 71 9.16 -2.79 -4.33
C THR A 71 9.55 -2.00 -5.58
N LYS A 72 10.79 -1.53 -5.64
CA LYS A 72 11.31 -0.78 -6.79
C LYS A 72 11.43 -1.62 -8.05
N PHE A 73 11.94 -2.85 -7.93
CA PHE A 73 12.22 -3.71 -9.07
C PHE A 73 11.18 -4.80 -9.30
N GLN A 74 10.27 -5.00 -8.36
CA GLN A 74 9.25 -6.05 -8.38
C GLN A 74 9.85 -7.47 -8.40
N PHE A 75 11.01 -7.65 -7.78
CA PHE A 75 11.66 -8.94 -7.65
C PHE A 75 10.85 -9.91 -6.78
N SER A 76 10.92 -11.20 -7.12
CA SER A 76 10.52 -12.26 -6.20
C SER A 76 11.45 -12.31 -5.00
N ASP A 77 11.05 -12.98 -3.92
CA ASP A 77 11.87 -13.07 -2.70
C ASP A 77 13.24 -13.70 -2.97
N ARG A 78 13.32 -14.72 -3.84
CA ARG A 78 14.56 -15.37 -4.22
C ARG A 78 15.42 -14.48 -5.11
N GLU A 79 14.83 -13.93 -6.14
CA GLU A 79 15.49 -13.01 -7.07
C GLU A 79 16.08 -11.80 -6.33
N LEU A 80 15.35 -11.25 -5.36
CA LEU A 80 15.87 -10.13 -4.55
C LEU A 80 17.16 -10.50 -3.82
N VAL A 81 17.20 -11.68 -3.23
CA VAL A 81 18.38 -12.14 -2.47
C VAL A 81 19.58 -12.33 -3.39
N GLU A 82 19.37 -12.93 -4.56
CA GLU A 82 20.39 -13.10 -5.61
C GLU A 82 20.90 -11.74 -6.11
N GLN A 83 20.00 -10.83 -6.45
CA GLN A 83 20.36 -9.47 -6.92
C GLN A 83 21.12 -8.65 -5.87
N ILE A 84 20.80 -8.83 -4.59
CA ILE A 84 21.56 -8.19 -3.51
C ILE A 84 22.96 -8.82 -3.40
N ALA A 85 23.10 -10.15 -3.52
CA ALA A 85 24.40 -10.80 -3.46
C ALA A 85 25.34 -10.38 -4.60
N GLU A 86 24.80 -10.11 -5.78
CA GLU A 86 25.58 -9.75 -6.97
C GLU A 86 25.92 -8.25 -7.04
N ASN A 87 25.18 -7.37 -6.36
CA ASN A 87 25.26 -5.93 -6.57
C ASN A 87 25.80 -5.17 -5.34
N PRO A 88 27.03 -4.64 -5.39
CA PRO A 88 27.65 -3.94 -4.26
C PRO A 88 26.89 -2.67 -3.84
N TYR A 89 26.22 -1.97 -4.77
CA TYR A 89 25.42 -0.79 -4.42
C TYR A 89 24.16 -1.16 -3.61
N LEU A 90 23.53 -2.31 -3.92
CA LEU A 90 22.40 -2.81 -3.15
C LEU A 90 22.85 -3.28 -1.76
N GLN A 91 24.03 -3.90 -1.67
CA GLN A 91 24.63 -4.30 -0.40
C GLN A 91 24.95 -3.08 0.49
N TYR A 92 25.52 -2.03 -0.08
CA TYR A 92 25.72 -0.76 0.62
C TYR A 92 24.39 -0.17 1.12
N PHE A 93 23.38 -0.16 0.24
CA PHE A 93 22.07 0.40 0.57
C PHE A 93 21.42 -0.29 1.77
N ILE A 94 21.50 -1.62 1.86
CA ILE A 94 20.97 -2.39 3.00
C ILE A 94 21.88 -2.38 4.24
N GLY A 95 22.99 -1.64 4.22
CA GLY A 95 23.87 -1.42 5.37
C GLY A 95 24.87 -2.54 5.63
N LEU A 96 25.34 -3.26 4.61
CA LEU A 96 26.47 -4.15 4.78
C LEU A 96 27.77 -3.32 4.90
N PRO A 97 28.75 -3.80 5.70
CA PRO A 97 30.02 -3.11 5.89
C PRO A 97 30.96 -3.22 4.67
N GLY A 98 30.67 -4.10 3.73
CA GLY A 98 31.44 -4.32 2.53
C GLY A 98 30.81 -5.34 1.63
N PHE A 99 31.35 -5.47 0.43
CA PHE A 99 30.89 -6.44 -0.56
C PHE A 99 31.22 -7.86 -0.10
N ARG A 100 30.25 -8.75 -0.30
CA ARG A 100 30.37 -10.19 -0.12
C ARG A 100 29.55 -10.92 -1.18
N GLU A 101 30.04 -12.05 -1.66
CA GLU A 101 29.31 -12.89 -2.64
C GLU A 101 28.20 -13.71 -1.99
N GLU A 102 28.25 -13.90 -0.67
CA GLU A 102 27.22 -14.64 0.06
C GLU A 102 25.97 -13.79 0.29
N ALA A 103 24.81 -14.45 0.16
CA ALA A 103 23.53 -13.84 0.45
C ALA A 103 23.45 -13.36 1.92
N PRO A 104 23.03 -12.12 2.20
CA PRO A 104 23.02 -11.57 3.56
C PRO A 104 21.93 -12.19 4.45
N PHE A 105 20.92 -12.81 3.86
CA PHE A 105 19.82 -13.50 4.52
C PHE A 105 19.11 -14.46 3.55
N ASP A 106 18.38 -15.44 4.09
CA ASP A 106 17.55 -16.34 3.30
C ASP A 106 16.25 -15.67 2.84
N ALA A 107 15.73 -16.04 1.67
CA ALA A 107 14.51 -15.49 1.09
C ALA A 107 13.29 -15.61 2.04
N SER A 108 13.24 -16.64 2.88
CA SER A 108 12.17 -16.78 3.89
C SER A 108 12.19 -15.70 4.97
N THR A 109 13.33 -15.05 5.20
CA THR A 109 13.47 -13.94 6.17
C THR A 109 12.62 -12.73 5.78
N LEU A 110 12.36 -12.52 4.48
CA LEU A 110 11.52 -11.43 3.99
C LEU A 110 10.08 -11.48 4.52
N VAL A 111 9.59 -12.67 4.81
CA VAL A 111 8.27 -12.83 5.47
C VAL A 111 8.28 -12.18 6.85
N LEU A 112 9.39 -12.34 7.60
CA LEU A 112 9.55 -11.73 8.92
C LEU A 112 9.72 -10.21 8.82
N PHE A 113 10.45 -9.71 7.80
CA PHE A 113 10.59 -8.28 7.56
C PHE A 113 9.23 -7.62 7.32
N ARG A 114 8.40 -8.20 6.42
CA ARG A 114 7.06 -7.69 6.13
C ARG A 114 6.10 -7.75 7.32
N LYS A 115 6.28 -8.68 8.26
CA LYS A 115 5.47 -8.75 9.48
C LYS A 115 5.86 -7.71 10.53
N ARG A 116 7.14 -7.34 10.59
CA ARG A 116 7.68 -6.44 11.62
C ARG A 116 7.57 -4.98 11.22
N ILE A 117 7.78 -4.69 9.94
CA ILE A 117 7.63 -3.32 9.43
C ILE A 117 6.15 -3.09 9.16
N SER A 118 5.48 -2.32 10.04
CA SER A 118 4.07 -2.00 9.92
C SER A 118 3.80 -0.88 8.91
N ALA A 119 2.54 -0.75 8.48
CA ALA A 119 2.11 0.37 7.65
C ALA A 119 2.30 1.71 8.37
N ASP A 120 2.03 1.76 9.68
CA ASP A 120 2.17 2.97 10.50
C ASP A 120 3.63 3.44 10.56
N MET A 121 4.56 2.51 10.79
CA MET A 121 5.99 2.83 10.76
C MET A 121 6.41 3.42 9.39
N LEU A 122 5.91 2.85 8.29
CA LEU A 122 6.21 3.35 6.96
C LEU A 122 5.61 4.75 6.71
N MET A 123 4.42 5.03 7.24
CA MET A 123 3.84 6.37 7.17
C MET A 123 4.66 7.38 7.97
N GLU A 124 5.16 7.03 9.15
CA GLU A 124 6.04 7.90 9.93
C GLU A 124 7.38 8.18 9.20
N VAL A 125 8.01 7.14 8.62
CA VAL A 125 9.22 7.30 7.81
C VAL A 125 8.94 8.20 6.60
N ASN A 126 7.77 8.05 5.98
CA ASN A 126 7.35 8.88 4.86
C ASN A 126 7.19 10.35 5.26
N GLU A 127 6.54 10.64 6.40
CA GLU A 127 6.40 12.02 6.91
C GLU A 127 7.77 12.64 7.21
N TYR A 128 8.66 11.90 7.88
CA TYR A 128 10.02 12.38 8.13
C TYR A 128 10.74 12.72 6.83
N LEU A 129 10.72 11.82 5.84
CA LEU A 129 11.34 12.04 4.54
C LEU A 129 10.78 13.29 3.83
N LEU A 130 9.48 13.54 3.95
CA LEU A 130 8.84 14.68 3.32
C LEU A 130 9.09 16.00 4.07
N ALA A 131 9.29 15.97 5.39
CA ALA A 131 9.64 17.13 6.19
C ALA A 131 11.07 17.63 5.90
N HIS A 132 12.01 16.69 5.69
CA HIS A 132 13.45 16.99 5.48
C HIS A 132 13.86 16.95 4.00
N LYS A 133 12.95 17.08 3.06
CA LYS A 133 13.23 17.03 1.61
C LYS A 133 14.05 18.18 1.08
N GLU A 134 14.16 19.31 1.81
CA GLU A 134 14.82 20.55 1.40
C GLU A 134 16.24 20.71 1.93
N ASP A 135 16.70 19.85 2.83
CA ASP A 135 18.02 19.96 3.48
C ASP A 135 19.22 19.89 2.50
N ASP A 136 18.99 19.58 1.23
CA ASP A 136 20.02 19.57 0.17
C ASP A 136 20.24 20.95 -0.50
N LYS A 137 19.60 22.04 -0.06
CA LYS A 137 19.73 23.33 -0.76
C LYS A 137 20.87 24.21 -0.28
N ASP A 138 21.51 23.86 0.83
CA ASP A 138 22.52 24.72 1.44
C ASP A 138 23.92 24.09 1.55
N ASP A 139 24.68 24.14 0.46
CA ASP A 139 26.12 24.25 0.62
C ASP A 139 26.81 25.24 -0.34
N HIS A 140 26.16 26.01 -1.16
CA HIS A 140 26.83 27.08 -1.93
C HIS A 140 25.87 28.16 -2.47
N THR A 141 25.24 28.97 -1.59
CA THR A 141 24.89 30.36 -1.98
C THR A 141 24.71 31.23 -0.74
N PRO A 142 25.44 32.33 -0.62
CA PRO A 142 25.24 33.28 0.49
C PRO A 142 23.94 34.05 0.29
N THR A 143 22.96 33.74 1.13
CA THR A 143 21.69 34.47 1.15
C THR A 143 21.95 35.84 1.78
N SER A 144 21.72 36.88 1.00
CA SER A 144 21.67 38.25 1.48
C SER A 144 20.52 38.41 2.49
N VAL A 145 20.92 38.65 3.73
CA VAL A 145 19.99 39.00 4.82
C VAL A 145 19.44 40.39 4.55
N GLY A 146 18.20 40.45 4.11
CA GLY A 146 17.36 41.65 4.17
C GLY A 146 16.64 41.71 5.50
N LYS A 147 17.17 42.42 6.48
CA LYS A 147 16.43 42.87 7.65
C LYS A 147 15.40 43.89 7.18
N SER A 148 14.15 43.61 7.38
CA SER A 148 13.12 44.64 7.43
C SER A 148 12.21 44.43 8.64
N GLY A 149 11.97 45.53 9.32
CA GLY A 149 11.50 45.82 10.63
C GLY A 149 10.21 45.15 11.09
N ASP A 150 10.19 45.02 12.35
CA ASP A 150 9.10 44.76 13.24
C ASP A 150 7.97 45.80 13.04
N ASP A 151 6.79 45.33 12.61
CA ASP A 151 5.54 46.03 12.83
C ASP A 151 4.47 45.05 13.26
N GLY A 152 4.08 45.18 14.53
CA GLY A 152 3.14 44.31 15.23
C GLY A 152 1.71 44.48 14.73
N THR A 153 1.34 43.69 13.75
CA THR A 153 -0.06 43.38 13.42
C THR A 153 -0.27 41.89 13.43
N ALA A 154 -1.28 41.45 14.16
CA ALA A 154 -1.71 40.04 14.21
C ALA A 154 -1.79 39.49 12.79
N LYS A 155 -0.93 38.53 12.47
CA LYS A 155 -0.98 37.78 11.19
C LYS A 155 -2.30 37.02 11.18
N GLU A 156 -3.27 37.46 10.39
CA GLU A 156 -4.36 36.61 9.94
C GLU A 156 -3.72 35.31 9.37
N ASP A 157 -4.12 34.19 9.92
CA ASP A 157 -3.71 32.86 9.43
C ASP A 157 -4.25 32.66 8.01
N THR A 158 -3.47 33.08 7.01
CA THR A 158 -3.85 32.92 5.61
C THR A 158 -3.63 31.48 5.21
N ASN A 159 -4.70 30.83 4.73
CA ASN A 159 -4.65 29.48 4.17
C ASN A 159 -3.63 29.39 3.03
N LYS A 160 -2.84 28.30 2.96
CA LYS A 160 -1.77 28.11 1.99
C LYS A 160 -1.74 26.70 1.43
N GLY A 161 -1.30 26.58 0.18
CA GLY A 161 -1.08 25.31 -0.46
C GLY A 161 -2.32 24.62 -0.99
N THR A 162 -2.13 23.45 -1.58
CA THR A 162 -3.19 22.66 -2.20
C THR A 162 -3.19 21.26 -1.60
N LEU A 163 -4.36 20.78 -1.22
CA LEU A 163 -4.61 19.40 -0.86
C LEU A 163 -5.42 18.74 -1.97
N THR A 164 -4.85 17.72 -2.63
CA THR A 164 -5.58 16.90 -3.61
C THR A 164 -5.90 15.57 -2.97
N LEU A 165 -7.16 15.15 -2.96
CA LEU A 165 -7.62 13.91 -2.33
C LEU A 165 -8.40 13.05 -3.32
N ASP A 166 -8.06 11.77 -3.38
CA ASP A 166 -8.81 10.77 -4.15
C ASP A 166 -8.62 9.37 -3.55
N ALA A 167 -9.56 8.46 -3.85
CA ALA A 167 -9.54 7.10 -3.37
C ALA A 167 -9.31 6.09 -4.49
N THR A 168 -8.60 5.02 -4.15
CA THR A 168 -8.43 3.90 -5.07
C THR A 168 -8.46 2.56 -4.32
N CYS A 169 -8.43 1.46 -5.09
CA CYS A 169 -8.29 0.11 -4.55
C CYS A 169 -6.93 -0.48 -4.94
N ALA A 170 -6.30 -1.19 -4.01
CA ALA A 170 -5.16 -2.06 -4.25
C ALA A 170 -5.66 -3.51 -4.27
N PRO A 171 -5.78 -4.13 -5.45
CA PRO A 171 -6.32 -5.48 -5.59
C PRO A 171 -5.39 -6.53 -4.96
N ALA A 172 -5.97 -7.47 -4.22
CA ALA A 172 -5.27 -8.62 -3.69
C ALA A 172 -5.18 -9.75 -4.74
N ASN A 173 -4.10 -10.51 -4.70
CA ASN A 173 -3.91 -11.67 -5.58
C ASN A 173 -4.78 -12.85 -5.14
N ILE A 174 -6.06 -12.81 -5.50
CA ILE A 174 -7.00 -13.91 -5.29
C ILE A 174 -7.64 -14.33 -6.61
N ARG A 175 -8.06 -15.60 -6.67
CA ARG A 175 -8.92 -16.04 -7.77
C ARG A 175 -10.25 -15.28 -7.69
N TYR A 176 -10.81 -14.88 -8.86
CA TYR A 176 -12.12 -14.27 -8.90
C TYR A 176 -13.15 -15.12 -8.14
N PRO A 177 -13.79 -14.60 -7.08
CA PRO A 177 -14.65 -15.38 -6.20
C PRO A 177 -15.98 -15.70 -6.88
N GLN A 178 -16.23 -16.97 -7.07
CA GLN A 178 -17.54 -17.50 -7.47
C GLN A 178 -18.11 -18.31 -6.31
N ASP A 179 -19.37 -18.12 -5.96
CA ASP A 179 -19.99 -18.78 -4.81
C ASP A 179 -19.82 -20.32 -4.83
N ILE A 180 -20.00 -20.92 -5.98
CA ILE A 180 -19.83 -22.37 -6.14
C ILE A 180 -18.38 -22.79 -5.91
N SER A 181 -17.40 -21.99 -6.36
CA SER A 181 -15.98 -22.29 -6.16
C SER A 181 -15.56 -22.11 -4.71
N LEU A 182 -16.09 -21.10 -4.02
CA LEU A 182 -15.85 -20.88 -2.58
C LEU A 182 -16.43 -22.03 -1.74
N LEU A 183 -17.65 -22.44 -2.03
CA LEU A 183 -18.29 -23.59 -1.34
C LEU A 183 -17.57 -24.90 -1.61
N ASN A 184 -17.07 -25.13 -2.85
CA ASN A 184 -16.24 -26.29 -3.14
C ASN A 184 -14.91 -26.27 -2.39
N GLU A 185 -14.24 -25.09 -2.29
CA GLU A 185 -13.03 -24.93 -1.50
C GLU A 185 -13.28 -25.18 -0.01
N ALA A 186 -14.38 -24.63 0.53
CA ALA A 186 -14.81 -24.87 1.91
C ALA A 186 -14.98 -26.37 2.18
N ARG A 187 -15.71 -27.07 1.31
CA ARG A 187 -15.88 -28.53 1.39
C ARG A 187 -14.55 -29.28 1.38
N GLU A 188 -13.63 -28.94 0.47
CA GLU A 188 -12.32 -29.61 0.39
C GLU A 188 -11.48 -29.40 1.66
N LYS A 189 -11.53 -28.21 2.23
CA LYS A 189 -10.87 -27.88 3.51
C LYS A 189 -11.48 -28.65 4.68
N LEU A 190 -12.81 -28.70 4.77
CA LEU A 190 -13.51 -29.47 5.80
C LEU A 190 -13.23 -30.98 5.68
N GLU A 191 -13.24 -31.54 4.47
CA GLU A 191 -12.90 -32.95 4.23
C GLU A 191 -11.48 -33.29 4.70
N ASN A 192 -10.53 -32.36 4.52
CA ASN A 192 -9.17 -32.52 5.03
C ASN A 192 -9.11 -32.42 6.56
N MET A 193 -9.83 -31.46 7.15
CA MET A 193 -9.92 -31.34 8.61
C MET A 193 -10.52 -32.60 9.24
N ILE A 194 -11.63 -33.12 8.71
CA ILE A 194 -12.24 -34.36 9.16
C ILE A 194 -11.25 -35.53 9.06
N TYR A 195 -10.49 -35.61 7.95
CA TYR A 195 -9.49 -36.67 7.78
C TYR A 195 -8.37 -36.59 8.84
N CYS A 196 -7.80 -35.38 9.02
CA CYS A 196 -6.74 -35.18 10.02
C CYS A 196 -7.26 -35.47 11.43
N PHE A 197 -8.48 -35.01 11.74
CA PHE A 197 -9.13 -35.20 13.03
C PHE A 197 -9.34 -36.67 13.33
N CYS A 198 -9.97 -37.42 12.41
CA CYS A 198 -10.17 -38.86 12.59
C CYS A 198 -8.86 -39.63 12.71
N LYS A 199 -7.83 -39.22 11.96
CA LYS A 199 -6.48 -39.84 12.07
C LYS A 199 -5.83 -39.57 13.42
N CYS A 200 -5.96 -38.35 13.94
CA CYS A 200 -5.38 -37.95 15.21
C CYS A 200 -5.96 -38.70 16.41
N TYR A 201 -7.30 -38.87 16.40
CA TYR A 201 -8.04 -39.49 17.50
C TYR A 201 -8.41 -40.95 17.26
N GLY A 202 -7.94 -41.59 16.17
CA GLY A 202 -8.25 -42.97 15.86
C GLY A 202 -9.73 -43.23 15.54
N LEU A 203 -10.47 -42.22 15.10
CA LEU A 203 -11.90 -42.30 14.82
C LEU A 203 -12.19 -42.91 13.46
N LYS A 204 -13.34 -43.59 13.35
CA LYS A 204 -13.83 -44.08 12.06
C LYS A 204 -14.21 -42.92 11.14
N LEU A 205 -13.69 -42.94 9.93
CA LEU A 205 -13.92 -41.92 8.93
C LEU A 205 -15.40 -41.89 8.47
N PRO A 206 -16.12 -40.76 8.58
CA PRO A 206 -17.50 -40.69 8.13
C PRO A 206 -17.61 -40.65 6.59
N ARG A 207 -18.84 -40.89 6.08
CA ARG A 207 -19.11 -40.88 4.64
C ARG A 207 -19.13 -39.47 4.05
N ARG A 208 -18.04 -39.05 3.35
CA ARG A 208 -17.84 -37.68 2.86
C ARG A 208 -18.28 -37.41 1.42
N TYR A 209 -18.63 -38.40 0.64
CA TYR A 209 -19.02 -38.28 -0.77
C TYR A 209 -18.00 -37.53 -1.67
N ARG A 210 -16.73 -37.48 -1.30
CA ARG A 210 -15.65 -36.69 -1.91
C ARG A 210 -15.59 -36.79 -3.42
N LYS A 211 -15.59 -38.02 -3.97
CA LYS A 211 -15.50 -38.29 -5.42
C LYS A 211 -16.72 -37.72 -6.16
N ARG A 212 -17.94 -37.91 -5.60
CA ARG A 212 -19.19 -37.42 -6.18
C ARG A 212 -19.25 -35.89 -6.17
N ALA A 213 -18.98 -35.24 -5.06
CA ALA A 213 -19.01 -33.80 -4.92
C ALA A 213 -18.01 -33.11 -5.88
N ARG A 214 -16.80 -33.67 -6.00
CA ARG A 214 -15.80 -33.19 -6.97
C ARG A 214 -16.27 -33.36 -8.42
N LYS A 215 -16.85 -34.52 -8.78
CA LYS A 215 -17.39 -34.75 -10.13
C LYS A 215 -18.48 -33.77 -10.49
N GLU A 216 -19.41 -33.50 -9.57
CA GLU A 216 -20.51 -32.56 -9.76
C GLU A 216 -20.01 -31.11 -9.89
N TYR A 217 -19.03 -30.70 -9.07
CA TYR A 217 -18.37 -29.38 -9.21
C TYR A 217 -17.68 -29.24 -10.57
N LEU A 218 -16.87 -30.20 -10.97
CA LEU A 218 -16.16 -30.16 -12.25
C LEU A 218 -17.10 -30.17 -13.46
N ALA A 219 -18.21 -30.92 -13.39
CA ALA A 219 -19.23 -30.91 -14.43
C ALA A 219 -19.89 -29.54 -14.60
N PHE A 220 -20.13 -28.85 -13.48
CA PHE A 220 -20.61 -27.46 -13.50
C PHE A 220 -19.53 -26.52 -14.05
N ALA A 221 -18.29 -26.56 -13.52
CA ALA A 221 -17.21 -25.66 -13.91
C ALA A 221 -16.83 -25.75 -15.40
N LYS A 222 -16.93 -26.95 -16.00
CA LYS A 222 -16.69 -27.20 -17.44
C LYS A 222 -17.85 -26.80 -18.34
N SER A 223 -19.01 -26.52 -17.80
CA SER A 223 -20.21 -26.17 -18.58
C SER A 223 -20.06 -24.80 -19.25
N ARG A 224 -20.28 -24.71 -20.55
CA ARG A 224 -20.19 -23.46 -21.30
C ARG A 224 -21.32 -22.47 -20.98
N LYS A 225 -22.51 -22.97 -20.62
CA LYS A 225 -23.70 -22.15 -20.31
C LYS A 225 -24.15 -22.37 -18.88
N HIS A 226 -24.12 -21.31 -18.07
CA HIS A 226 -24.57 -21.29 -16.69
C HIS A 226 -25.95 -20.61 -16.61
N THR A 227 -27.04 -21.39 -16.76
CA THR A 227 -28.39 -20.88 -16.54
C THR A 227 -28.66 -20.73 -15.04
N ALA A 228 -29.56 -19.83 -14.66
CA ALA A 228 -29.95 -19.61 -13.26
C ALA A 228 -30.37 -20.92 -12.55
N LYS A 229 -31.11 -21.81 -13.26
CA LYS A 229 -31.50 -23.11 -12.75
C LYS A 229 -30.32 -24.03 -12.46
N LYS A 230 -29.31 -24.07 -13.36
CA LYS A 230 -28.08 -24.85 -13.16
C LYS A 230 -27.24 -24.32 -12.01
N ILE A 231 -27.09 -22.98 -11.92
CA ILE A 231 -26.35 -22.31 -10.81
C ILE A 231 -27.02 -22.66 -9.49
N ARG A 232 -28.34 -22.46 -9.37
CA ARG A 232 -29.08 -22.74 -8.14
C ARG A 232 -28.99 -24.21 -7.74
N SER A 233 -29.08 -25.15 -8.69
CA SER A 233 -28.94 -26.59 -8.42
C SER A 233 -27.52 -26.94 -7.94
N ALA A 234 -26.47 -26.32 -8.51
CA ALA A 234 -25.11 -26.54 -8.10
C ALA A 234 -24.81 -25.96 -6.70
N LEU A 235 -25.32 -24.76 -6.40
CA LEU A 235 -25.24 -24.13 -5.07
C LEU A 235 -25.90 -25.03 -4.01
N ARG A 236 -27.14 -25.47 -4.25
CA ARG A 236 -27.84 -26.37 -3.33
C ARG A 236 -27.04 -27.60 -2.96
N ARG A 237 -26.42 -28.24 -3.96
CA ARG A 237 -25.59 -29.44 -3.75
C ARG A 237 -24.35 -29.14 -2.92
N GLN A 238 -23.62 -28.07 -3.26
CA GLN A 238 -22.42 -27.69 -2.50
C GLN A 238 -22.76 -27.27 -1.06
N LEU A 239 -23.81 -26.50 -0.84
CA LEU A 239 -24.31 -26.17 0.51
C LEU A 239 -24.64 -27.44 1.30
N GLY A 240 -25.32 -28.42 0.69
CA GLY A 240 -25.62 -29.69 1.34
C GLY A 240 -24.38 -30.48 1.75
N TYR A 241 -23.31 -30.44 0.93
CA TYR A 241 -22.05 -31.09 1.28
C TYR A 241 -21.32 -30.37 2.42
N VAL A 242 -21.24 -29.03 2.37
CA VAL A 242 -20.61 -28.22 3.43
C VAL A 242 -21.35 -28.37 4.76
N LYS A 243 -22.70 -28.29 4.74
CA LYS A 243 -23.53 -28.49 5.94
C LYS A 243 -23.26 -29.82 6.64
N ARG A 244 -23.23 -30.90 5.85
CA ARG A 244 -22.94 -32.24 6.39
C ARG A 244 -21.55 -32.33 7.01
N ASP A 245 -20.54 -31.79 6.31
CA ASP A 245 -19.14 -31.87 6.77
C ASP A 245 -18.92 -30.99 8.02
N LEU A 246 -19.61 -29.86 8.14
CA LEU A 246 -19.67 -29.06 9.37
C LEU A 246 -20.30 -29.86 10.52
N GLY A 247 -21.44 -30.54 10.27
CA GLY A 247 -22.11 -31.36 11.28
C GLY A 247 -21.24 -32.50 11.81
N TYR A 248 -20.37 -33.08 11.02
CA TYR A 248 -19.42 -34.09 11.50
C TYR A 248 -18.41 -33.49 12.48
N LEU A 249 -17.85 -32.33 12.18
CA LEU A 249 -16.89 -31.67 13.07
C LEU A 249 -17.56 -31.18 14.36
N GLU A 250 -18.79 -30.67 14.25
CA GLU A 250 -19.61 -30.27 15.39
C GLU A 250 -19.89 -31.47 16.31
N GLN A 251 -20.26 -32.63 15.75
CA GLN A 251 -20.45 -33.86 16.49
C GLN A 251 -19.19 -34.29 17.22
N PHE A 252 -18.03 -34.30 16.55
CA PHE A 252 -16.75 -34.64 17.19
C PHE A 252 -16.42 -33.71 18.37
N MET A 253 -16.64 -32.41 18.22
CA MET A 253 -16.42 -31.47 19.33
C MET A 253 -17.40 -31.70 20.48
N SER A 254 -18.66 -32.03 20.19
CA SER A 254 -19.68 -32.38 21.19
C SER A 254 -19.33 -33.68 21.91
N ASP A 255 -18.67 -34.62 21.24
CA ASP A 255 -18.15 -35.85 21.83
C ASP A 255 -16.87 -35.64 22.68
N GLY A 256 -16.43 -34.39 22.86
CA GLY A 256 -15.30 -34.00 23.74
C GLY A 256 -13.93 -33.94 23.07
N TYR A 257 -13.84 -34.09 21.76
CA TYR A 257 -12.56 -34.00 21.04
C TYR A 257 -12.20 -32.53 20.73
N ALA A 258 -10.97 -32.14 20.97
CA ALA A 258 -10.48 -30.77 20.77
C ALA A 258 -9.91 -30.54 19.36
N MET A 259 -10.21 -29.38 18.78
CA MET A 259 -9.64 -28.92 17.53
C MET A 259 -8.38 -28.06 17.80
N THR A 260 -7.38 -28.10 16.91
CA THR A 260 -6.20 -27.22 17.05
C THR A 260 -6.59 -25.74 16.82
N GLY A 261 -5.90 -24.80 17.49
CA GLY A 261 -6.21 -23.38 17.36
C GLY A 261 -6.18 -22.88 15.91
N LYS A 262 -5.32 -23.45 15.09
CA LYS A 262 -5.21 -23.12 13.65
C LYS A 262 -6.42 -23.60 12.85
N ASP A 263 -6.91 -24.77 13.17
CA ASP A 263 -8.09 -25.37 12.54
C ASP A 263 -9.38 -24.69 13.01
N ILE A 264 -9.44 -24.23 14.27
CA ILE A 264 -10.56 -23.45 14.80
C ILE A 264 -10.80 -22.18 13.98
N GLY A 265 -9.77 -21.41 13.70
CA GLY A 265 -9.88 -20.17 12.89
C GLY A 265 -10.44 -20.45 11.48
N LEU A 266 -9.97 -21.50 10.83
CA LEU A 266 -10.45 -21.93 9.52
C LEU A 266 -11.91 -22.45 9.60
N TYR A 267 -12.23 -23.23 10.60
CA TYR A 267 -13.57 -23.76 10.84
C TYR A 267 -14.58 -22.63 11.03
N LEU A 268 -14.28 -21.66 11.90
CA LEU A 268 -15.15 -20.49 12.12
C LEU A 268 -15.33 -19.63 10.85
N THR A 269 -14.28 -19.50 10.06
CA THR A 269 -14.37 -18.79 8.76
C THR A 269 -15.32 -19.53 7.80
N ILE A 270 -15.25 -20.85 7.75
CA ILE A 270 -16.13 -21.67 6.89
C ILE A 270 -17.57 -21.66 7.39
N ILE A 271 -17.82 -21.65 8.70
CA ILE A 271 -19.18 -21.49 9.25
C ILE A 271 -19.79 -20.17 8.78
N ARG A 272 -19.08 -19.04 8.98
CA ARG A 272 -19.55 -17.72 8.54
C ARG A 272 -19.81 -17.67 7.02
N LEU A 273 -18.90 -18.26 6.24
CA LEU A 273 -19.08 -18.37 4.79
C LEU A 273 -20.35 -19.18 4.46
N TYR A 274 -20.55 -20.31 5.12
CA TYR A 274 -21.73 -21.16 4.90
C TYR A 274 -23.02 -20.39 5.23
N GLU A 275 -23.08 -19.73 6.37
CA GLU A 275 -24.24 -18.93 6.78
C GLU A 275 -24.57 -17.82 5.76
N GLN A 276 -23.56 -17.07 5.31
CA GLN A 276 -23.73 -16.05 4.27
C GLN A 276 -24.24 -16.63 2.96
N GLN A 277 -23.67 -17.74 2.51
CA GLN A 277 -24.05 -18.40 1.26
C GLN A 277 -25.44 -19.05 1.36
N GLN A 278 -25.80 -19.61 2.50
CA GLN A 278 -27.14 -20.16 2.76
C GLN A 278 -28.17 -19.04 2.77
N TYR A 279 -27.90 -17.93 3.46
CA TYR A 279 -28.77 -16.76 3.49
C TYR A 279 -29.01 -16.18 2.08
N MET A 280 -27.94 -16.01 1.29
CA MET A 280 -28.05 -15.54 -0.10
C MET A 280 -28.84 -16.51 -0.98
N TYR A 281 -28.65 -17.81 -0.78
CA TYR A 281 -29.38 -18.85 -1.51
C TYR A 281 -30.89 -18.82 -1.20
N ASP A 282 -31.26 -18.73 0.07
CA ASP A 282 -32.66 -18.76 0.54
C ASP A 282 -33.43 -17.49 0.12
N ASN A 283 -32.81 -16.33 0.29
CA ASN A 283 -33.40 -15.04 -0.04
C ASN A 283 -33.25 -14.63 -1.52
N ARG A 284 -32.58 -15.43 -2.35
CA ARG A 284 -32.32 -15.14 -3.78
C ARG A 284 -31.62 -13.80 -4.03
N ILE A 285 -30.72 -13.41 -3.13
CA ILE A 285 -29.90 -12.20 -3.24
C ILE A 285 -28.46 -12.57 -3.60
N HIS A 286 -27.71 -11.58 -4.15
CA HIS A 286 -26.32 -11.78 -4.60
C HIS A 286 -25.30 -10.99 -3.78
N SER A 287 -25.74 -10.27 -2.77
CA SER A 287 -24.89 -9.49 -1.88
C SER A 287 -25.34 -9.65 -0.43
N VAL A 288 -24.37 -9.56 0.47
CA VAL A 288 -24.55 -9.58 1.92
C VAL A 288 -23.46 -8.71 2.52
N GLU A 289 -23.76 -8.10 3.65
CA GLU A 289 -22.80 -7.30 4.38
C GLU A 289 -21.61 -8.15 4.84
N HIS A 290 -20.41 -7.57 4.86
CA HIS A 290 -19.16 -8.25 5.21
C HIS A 290 -18.89 -9.55 4.43
N ARG A 291 -19.31 -9.60 3.15
CA ARG A 291 -19.21 -10.81 2.32
C ARG A 291 -17.80 -11.36 2.24
N ILE A 292 -17.62 -12.61 2.64
CA ILE A 292 -16.37 -13.35 2.51
C ILE A 292 -16.17 -13.77 1.05
N VAL A 293 -15.06 -13.36 0.46
CA VAL A 293 -14.69 -13.63 -0.94
C VAL A 293 -13.47 -14.56 -1.07
N SER A 294 -12.78 -14.82 0.04
CA SER A 294 -11.65 -15.75 0.11
C SER A 294 -11.60 -16.42 1.48
N ILE A 295 -11.45 -17.73 1.52
CA ILE A 295 -11.33 -18.49 2.77
C ILE A 295 -9.94 -18.30 3.41
N SER A 296 -8.93 -18.16 2.58
CA SER A 296 -7.55 -17.95 3.05
C SER A 296 -7.26 -16.51 3.46
N GLN A 297 -8.10 -15.56 3.03
CA GLN A 297 -8.00 -14.13 3.29
C GLN A 297 -9.40 -13.58 3.62
N PRO A 298 -9.97 -13.94 4.79
CA PRO A 298 -11.38 -13.67 5.12
C PRO A 298 -11.69 -12.19 5.38
N TRP A 299 -10.68 -11.34 5.51
CA TRP A 299 -10.82 -9.89 5.65
C TRP A 299 -11.08 -9.19 4.32
N LEU A 300 -10.79 -9.82 3.17
CA LEU A 300 -11.03 -9.20 1.87
C LEU A 300 -12.52 -9.03 1.59
N ARG A 301 -12.85 -7.87 1.01
CA ARG A 301 -14.23 -7.52 0.64
C ARG A 301 -14.35 -7.16 -0.83
N PRO A 302 -15.54 -7.29 -1.42
CA PRO A 302 -15.83 -6.74 -2.74
C PRO A 302 -15.94 -5.21 -2.65
N ILE A 303 -15.16 -4.50 -3.45
CA ILE A 303 -15.17 -3.04 -3.55
C ILE A 303 -15.76 -2.67 -4.91
N VAL A 304 -16.94 -2.05 -4.88
CA VAL A 304 -17.61 -1.59 -6.10
C VAL A 304 -16.95 -0.31 -6.61
N ARG A 305 -16.47 -0.34 -7.84
CA ARG A 305 -15.72 0.79 -8.46
C ARG A 305 -16.49 1.48 -9.58
N GLY A 306 -17.61 0.96 -10.03
CA GLY A 306 -18.39 1.53 -11.14
C GLY A 306 -17.68 1.53 -12.51
N LYS A 307 -16.51 0.90 -12.63
CA LYS A 307 -15.77 0.83 -13.90
C LYS A 307 -16.36 -0.21 -14.84
N VAL A 308 -16.49 0.12 -16.14
CA VAL A 308 -17.08 -0.76 -17.16
C VAL A 308 -16.35 -2.12 -17.27
N LYS A 309 -15.00 -2.12 -17.23
CA LYS A 309 -14.19 -3.36 -17.37
C LYS A 309 -14.02 -4.16 -16.11
N ALA A 310 -14.05 -3.51 -14.94
CA ALA A 310 -13.86 -4.15 -13.64
C ALA A 310 -14.78 -3.47 -12.62
N PRO A 311 -16.08 -3.82 -12.60
CA PRO A 311 -17.06 -3.17 -11.73
C PRO A 311 -16.80 -3.43 -10.24
N VAL A 312 -16.15 -4.56 -9.91
CA VAL A 312 -15.81 -4.97 -8.55
C VAL A 312 -14.34 -5.36 -8.49
N GLU A 313 -13.61 -4.82 -7.54
CA GLU A 313 -12.25 -5.18 -7.18
C GLU A 313 -12.25 -5.82 -5.79
N PHE A 314 -11.25 -6.66 -5.50
CA PHE A 314 -11.12 -7.37 -4.21
C PHE A 314 -9.78 -7.03 -3.60
N GLY A 315 -9.76 -6.29 -2.51
CA GLY A 315 -8.53 -5.81 -1.89
C GLY A 315 -8.79 -4.76 -0.84
N ALA A 316 -7.80 -3.90 -0.57
CA ALA A 316 -7.96 -2.77 0.32
C ALA A 316 -8.33 -1.51 -0.45
N LYS A 317 -9.28 -0.74 0.07
CA LYS A 317 -9.59 0.62 -0.36
C LYS A 317 -8.76 1.59 0.46
N PHE A 318 -8.23 2.62 -0.18
CA PHE A 318 -7.49 3.66 0.53
C PHE A 318 -7.67 5.03 -0.11
N ASP A 319 -7.61 6.06 0.74
CA ASP A 319 -7.55 7.46 0.35
C ASP A 319 -6.11 7.94 0.37
N LEU A 320 -5.70 8.63 -0.69
CA LEU A 320 -4.40 9.23 -0.83
C LEU A 320 -4.56 10.73 -0.99
N SER A 321 -3.88 11.50 -0.15
CA SER A 321 -3.74 12.93 -0.35
C SER A 321 -2.41 13.24 -1.04
N LEU A 322 -2.40 14.28 -1.88
CA LEU A 322 -1.18 14.88 -2.41
C LEU A 322 -1.08 16.33 -1.93
N ASP A 323 0.12 16.73 -1.57
CA ASP A 323 0.45 18.13 -1.35
C ASP A 323 0.66 18.90 -2.69
N SER A 324 0.93 20.18 -2.63
CA SER A 324 1.17 21.03 -3.79
C SER A 324 2.34 20.57 -4.67
N GLU A 325 3.25 19.78 -4.14
CA GLU A 325 4.37 19.19 -4.86
C GLU A 325 4.07 17.79 -5.37
N GLY A 326 2.91 17.24 -5.05
CA GLY A 326 2.43 15.93 -5.50
C GLY A 326 2.99 14.76 -4.70
N TYR A 327 3.52 14.97 -3.48
CA TYR A 327 3.91 13.87 -2.60
C TYR A 327 2.69 13.27 -1.93
N GLY A 328 2.65 11.94 -1.94
CA GLY A 328 1.50 11.17 -1.47
C GLY A 328 1.55 10.82 0.01
N ARG A 329 0.39 10.90 0.66
CA ARG A 329 0.15 10.44 2.03
C ARG A 329 -1.08 9.57 2.09
N LEU A 330 -0.99 8.44 2.80
CA LEU A 330 -2.13 7.59 3.08
C LEU A 330 -2.98 8.23 4.18
N GLU A 331 -4.20 8.64 3.85
CA GLU A 331 -5.11 9.23 4.83
C GLU A 331 -5.97 8.16 5.51
N LYS A 332 -6.43 7.17 4.75
CA LYS A 332 -7.20 6.04 5.26
C LYS A 332 -6.92 4.80 4.43
N ILE A 333 -6.90 3.65 5.08
CA ILE A 333 -6.80 2.35 4.42
C ILE A 333 -7.71 1.35 5.14
N SER A 334 -8.49 0.58 4.37
CA SER A 334 -9.42 -0.40 4.94
C SER A 334 -9.75 -1.50 3.92
N PHE A 335 -9.95 -2.70 4.42
CA PHE A 335 -10.56 -3.78 3.62
C PHE A 335 -12.09 -3.69 3.56
N GLU A 336 -12.70 -3.04 4.55
CA GLU A 336 -14.14 -2.77 4.53
C GLU A 336 -14.46 -1.59 3.61
N ALA A 337 -15.60 -1.69 2.94
CA ALA A 337 -16.11 -0.59 2.14
C ALA A 337 -16.51 0.58 3.06
N TYR A 338 -16.04 1.77 2.75
CA TYR A 338 -16.40 3.00 3.45
C TYR A 338 -16.74 4.11 2.45
N ASN A 339 -17.48 5.10 2.92
CA ASN A 339 -17.78 6.28 2.13
C ASN A 339 -16.56 7.22 2.11
N GLU A 340 -16.00 7.48 0.94
CA GLU A 340 -14.83 8.35 0.74
C GLU A 340 -15.07 9.77 1.28
N SER A 341 -16.30 10.26 1.16
CA SER A 341 -16.64 11.63 1.58
C SER A 341 -16.36 11.91 3.05
N THR A 342 -16.37 10.89 3.91
CA THR A 342 -16.10 11.05 5.35
C THR A 342 -14.64 11.31 5.67
N CYS A 343 -13.73 11.07 4.73
CA CYS A 343 -12.29 11.21 4.95
C CYS A 343 -11.79 12.64 4.71
N LEU A 344 -12.60 13.52 4.09
CA LEU A 344 -12.14 14.87 3.68
C LEU A 344 -11.74 15.74 4.87
N ILE A 345 -12.60 15.82 5.88
CA ILE A 345 -12.36 16.68 7.05
C ILE A 345 -11.12 16.21 7.80
N GLU A 346 -11.00 14.90 8.05
CA GLU A 346 -9.82 14.33 8.70
C GLU A 346 -8.52 14.62 7.90
N ALA A 347 -8.57 14.54 6.58
CA ALA A 347 -7.42 14.82 5.72
C ALA A 347 -7.02 16.32 5.77
N ILE A 348 -7.99 17.22 5.86
CA ILE A 348 -7.75 18.66 6.02
C ILE A 348 -7.13 18.96 7.40
N GLU A 349 -7.64 18.34 8.47
CA GLU A 349 -7.07 18.54 9.81
C GLU A 349 -5.63 18.01 9.89
N ARG A 350 -5.35 16.82 9.35
CA ARG A 350 -3.98 16.30 9.28
C ARG A 350 -3.06 17.17 8.42
N PHE A 351 -3.61 17.79 7.36
CA PHE A 351 -2.83 18.76 6.58
C PHE A 351 -2.44 19.96 7.45
N LYS A 352 -3.39 20.50 8.25
CA LYS A 352 -3.12 21.58 9.18
C LYS A 352 -2.12 21.19 10.27
N GLU A 353 -2.26 20.02 10.87
CA GLU A 353 -1.31 19.52 11.87
C GLU A 353 0.14 19.45 11.33
N ARG A 354 0.29 19.06 10.07
CA ARG A 354 1.60 18.92 9.39
C ARG A 354 2.20 20.26 8.97
N THR A 355 1.37 21.22 8.56
CA THR A 355 1.84 22.47 7.92
C THR A 355 1.66 23.70 8.78
N GLY A 356 0.85 23.62 9.84
CA GLY A 356 0.49 24.75 10.72
C GLY A 356 -0.62 25.66 10.17
N TYR A 357 -1.14 25.41 8.96
CA TYR A 357 -2.18 26.20 8.32
C TYR A 357 -3.16 25.32 7.52
N TYR A 358 -4.38 25.81 7.30
CA TYR A 358 -5.33 25.15 6.41
C TYR A 358 -4.93 25.28 4.94
N PRO A 359 -5.33 24.33 4.07
CA PRO A 359 -5.09 24.45 2.64
C PRO A 359 -5.93 25.61 2.05
N GLU A 360 -5.36 26.39 1.13
CA GLU A 360 -6.09 27.41 0.38
C GLU A 360 -7.17 26.78 -0.49
N ARG A 361 -6.84 25.64 -1.12
CA ARG A 361 -7.76 24.87 -1.96
C ARG A 361 -7.68 23.36 -1.75
N VAL A 362 -8.83 22.72 -1.86
CA VAL A 362 -8.97 21.28 -1.85
C VAL A 362 -9.51 20.82 -3.19
N LEU A 363 -8.77 19.90 -3.82
CA LEU A 363 -9.12 19.28 -5.10
C LEU A 363 -9.59 17.86 -4.84
N ALA A 364 -10.88 17.59 -5.01
CA ALA A 364 -11.47 16.29 -4.75
C ALA A 364 -12.57 15.96 -5.76
N ASP A 365 -12.87 14.67 -5.94
CA ASP A 365 -13.94 14.23 -6.83
C ASP A 365 -15.33 14.61 -6.28
N GLN A 366 -16.35 14.49 -7.12
CA GLN A 366 -17.73 14.87 -6.79
C GLN A 366 -18.26 14.17 -5.54
N ILE A 367 -17.82 12.96 -5.25
CA ILE A 367 -18.26 12.18 -4.09
C ILE A 367 -17.91 12.86 -2.75
N TYR A 368 -16.80 13.60 -2.70
CA TYR A 368 -16.38 14.35 -1.50
C TYR A 368 -17.14 15.65 -1.26
N ARG A 369 -17.94 16.12 -2.22
CA ARG A 369 -18.61 17.42 -2.19
C ARG A 369 -19.96 17.36 -1.49
N THR A 370 -20.03 16.73 -0.31
CA THR A 370 -21.23 16.67 0.53
C THR A 370 -21.57 18.06 1.09
N ARG A 371 -22.79 18.23 1.63
CA ARG A 371 -23.17 19.47 2.28
C ARG A 371 -22.30 19.78 3.50
N GLU A 372 -21.98 18.78 4.28
CA GLU A 372 -21.13 18.84 5.46
C GLU A 372 -19.72 19.32 5.09
N ASN A 373 -19.05 18.63 4.16
CA ASN A 373 -17.71 19.00 3.71
C ASN A 373 -17.65 20.42 3.11
N ARG A 374 -18.70 20.83 2.39
CA ARG A 374 -18.78 22.21 1.86
C ARG A 374 -18.95 23.24 2.96
N SER A 375 -19.76 22.95 3.98
CA SER A 375 -19.95 23.83 5.14
C SER A 375 -18.64 24.00 5.88
N TYR A 376 -17.97 22.90 6.18
CA TYR A 376 -16.67 22.88 6.83
C TYR A 376 -15.61 23.69 6.06
N CYS A 377 -15.47 23.45 4.75
CA CYS A 377 -14.53 24.21 3.92
C CYS A 377 -14.84 25.72 3.91
N LYS A 378 -16.13 26.09 3.86
CA LYS A 378 -16.56 27.48 3.89
C LYS A 378 -16.24 28.17 5.22
N GLU A 379 -16.45 27.48 6.33
CA GLU A 379 -16.17 27.95 7.68
C GLU A 379 -14.68 28.27 7.87
N HIS A 380 -13.80 27.43 7.31
CA HIS A 380 -12.35 27.61 7.40
C HIS A 380 -11.73 28.38 6.22
N GLY A 381 -12.54 29.01 5.37
CA GLY A 381 -12.05 29.79 4.24
C GLY A 381 -11.36 28.95 3.14
N ILE A 382 -11.63 27.64 3.08
CA ILE A 382 -11.01 26.70 2.14
C ILE A 382 -11.83 26.67 0.84
N ARG A 383 -11.18 26.79 -0.30
CA ARG A 383 -11.82 26.65 -1.61
C ARG A 383 -11.91 25.17 -2.02
N LEU A 384 -13.09 24.59 -1.95
CA LEU A 384 -13.34 23.25 -2.47
C LEU A 384 -13.62 23.30 -3.98
N SER A 385 -12.90 22.52 -4.78
CA SER A 385 -13.04 22.46 -6.26
C SER A 385 -14.43 22.03 -6.73
N GLY A 386 -14.86 22.53 -7.89
CA GLY A 386 -16.07 22.14 -8.58
C GLY A 386 -17.27 23.08 -8.38
N PRO A 387 -18.42 22.78 -9.03
CA PRO A 387 -19.54 23.69 -9.11
C PRO A 387 -20.20 23.93 -7.73
N LYS A 388 -20.78 25.13 -7.57
CA LYS A 388 -21.59 25.48 -6.39
C LYS A 388 -22.85 24.62 -6.36
N LEU A 389 -23.43 24.42 -5.17
CA LEU A 389 -24.71 23.73 -5.00
C LEU A 389 -25.86 24.58 -5.53
N GLY A 390 -26.86 23.88 -6.10
CA GLY A 390 -28.09 24.50 -6.60
C GLY A 390 -28.07 24.79 -8.08
N ARG A 391 -29.19 25.34 -8.57
CA ARG A 391 -29.31 25.76 -9.97
C ARG A 391 -28.38 26.95 -10.23
N PRO A 392 -27.52 26.92 -11.24
CA PRO A 392 -26.67 28.06 -11.58
C PRO A 392 -27.54 29.32 -11.78
N SER A 393 -27.17 30.43 -11.13
CA SER A 393 -27.81 31.72 -11.42
C SER A 393 -27.51 32.12 -12.87
N ALA A 394 -28.46 32.69 -13.55
CA ALA A 394 -28.29 33.20 -14.92
C ALA A 394 -27.13 34.20 -15.05
N THR A 395 -26.73 34.81 -13.94
CA THR A 395 -25.65 35.81 -13.83
C THR A 395 -24.35 35.24 -13.29
N ALA A 396 -24.31 33.96 -12.87
CA ALA A 396 -23.10 33.34 -12.31
C ALA A 396 -22.05 33.14 -13.41
N LYS A 397 -21.04 33.98 -13.42
CA LYS A 397 -19.83 33.75 -14.23
C LYS A 397 -19.05 32.60 -13.61
N VAL A 398 -19.07 31.43 -14.26
CA VAL A 398 -18.17 30.33 -13.91
C VAL A 398 -16.80 30.68 -14.48
N ASP A 399 -15.79 30.72 -13.63
CA ASP A 399 -14.41 30.88 -14.10
C ASP A 399 -13.93 29.54 -14.70
N LYS A 400 -14.19 29.42 -16.01
CA LYS A 400 -13.82 28.23 -16.78
C LYS A 400 -12.31 27.96 -16.74
N LYS A 401 -11.48 29.00 -16.61
CA LYS A 401 -10.03 28.88 -16.54
C LYS A 401 -9.62 28.24 -15.23
N GLN A 402 -10.22 28.68 -14.11
CA GLN A 402 -9.97 28.11 -12.79
C GLN A 402 -10.44 26.65 -12.70
N GLU A 403 -11.63 26.35 -13.23
CA GLU A 403 -12.16 24.98 -13.25
C GLU A 403 -11.29 24.05 -14.11
N TYR A 404 -10.81 24.51 -15.26
CA TYR A 404 -9.88 23.77 -16.09
C TYR A 404 -8.55 23.49 -15.35
N GLN A 405 -8.01 24.51 -14.65
CA GLN A 405 -6.80 24.34 -13.87
C GLN A 405 -6.98 23.33 -12.72
N ASP A 406 -8.07 23.45 -11.97
CA ASP A 406 -8.38 22.50 -10.89
C ASP A 406 -8.51 21.05 -11.37
N ASN A 407 -9.15 20.85 -12.53
CA ASN A 407 -9.27 19.53 -13.14
C ASN A 407 -7.90 19.00 -13.62
N THR A 408 -7.06 19.88 -14.16
CA THR A 408 -5.71 19.52 -14.62
C THR A 408 -4.82 19.13 -13.43
N ASP A 409 -4.86 19.92 -12.36
CA ASP A 409 -4.08 19.64 -11.14
C ASP A 409 -4.55 18.35 -10.45
N ARG A 410 -5.86 18.07 -10.49
CA ARG A 410 -6.41 16.82 -9.93
C ARG A 410 -5.91 15.55 -10.66
N ILE A 411 -5.55 15.65 -11.94
CA ILE A 411 -5.00 14.51 -12.69
C ILE A 411 -3.71 13.97 -12.03
N GLU A 412 -3.01 14.79 -11.25
CA GLU A 412 -1.74 14.36 -10.62
C GLU A 412 -1.94 13.19 -9.63
N VAL A 413 -3.07 13.12 -8.93
CA VAL A 413 -3.35 11.98 -8.05
C VAL A 413 -3.59 10.70 -8.87
N GLU A 414 -4.28 10.80 -10.00
CA GLU A 414 -4.49 9.67 -10.90
C GLU A 414 -3.17 9.17 -11.53
N ARG A 415 -2.26 10.12 -11.87
CA ARG A 415 -0.89 9.79 -12.31
C ARG A 415 -0.10 9.09 -11.21
N THR A 416 -0.22 9.54 -9.97
CA THR A 416 0.44 8.92 -8.82
C THR A 416 -0.07 7.50 -8.58
N PHE A 417 -1.39 7.27 -8.64
CA PHE A 417 -1.96 5.92 -8.61
C PHE A 417 -1.46 5.04 -9.77
N SER A 418 -1.43 5.59 -10.98
CA SER A 418 -0.93 4.85 -12.14
C SER A 418 0.53 4.45 -11.97
N LEU A 419 1.38 5.35 -11.46
CA LEU A 419 2.78 5.09 -11.20
C LEU A 419 2.97 4.03 -10.12
N SER A 420 2.29 4.16 -8.98
CA SER A 420 2.34 3.19 -7.87
C SER A 420 1.88 1.80 -8.31
N LYS A 421 0.82 1.74 -9.12
CA LYS A 421 0.30 0.47 -9.66
C LYS A 421 1.24 -0.17 -10.67
N ARG A 422 1.80 0.58 -11.62
CA ARG A 422 2.63 0.02 -12.70
C ARG A 422 4.06 -0.28 -12.27
N CYS A 423 4.64 0.56 -11.42
CA CYS A 423 6.08 0.52 -11.12
C CYS A 423 6.42 0.05 -9.72
N TYR A 424 5.45 0.07 -8.78
CA TYR A 424 5.73 -0.17 -7.36
C TYR A 424 4.78 -1.20 -6.72
N GLY A 425 4.25 -2.13 -7.53
CA GLY A 425 3.57 -3.35 -7.06
C GLY A 425 2.13 -3.20 -6.56
N MET A 426 1.56 -1.99 -6.59
CA MET A 426 0.20 -1.76 -6.09
C MET A 426 -0.91 -2.32 -7.00
N SER A 427 -0.58 -2.76 -8.22
CA SER A 427 -1.56 -3.33 -9.15
C SER A 427 -2.10 -4.69 -8.71
N CYS A 428 -1.30 -5.45 -7.92
CA CYS A 428 -1.66 -6.76 -7.42
C CYS A 428 -0.84 -7.08 -6.17
N ILE A 429 -1.48 -7.01 -5.01
CA ILE A 429 -0.83 -7.30 -3.73
C ILE A 429 -0.72 -8.81 -3.56
N THR A 430 0.50 -9.32 -3.55
CA THR A 430 0.79 -10.77 -3.51
C THR A 430 0.93 -11.32 -2.09
N THR A 431 1.14 -10.47 -1.09
CA THR A 431 1.19 -10.85 0.32
C THR A 431 -0.17 -11.37 0.79
N LYS A 432 -0.19 -12.32 1.74
CA LYS A 432 -1.40 -13.07 2.09
C LYS A 432 -1.87 -12.89 3.54
N LEU A 433 -1.22 -12.07 4.32
CA LEU A 433 -1.64 -11.71 5.67
C LEU A 433 -2.20 -10.29 5.64
N GLU A 434 -3.20 -10.03 6.44
CA GLU A 434 -3.87 -8.73 6.54
C GLU A 434 -2.85 -7.59 6.73
N GLU A 435 -2.06 -7.68 7.79
CA GLU A 435 -1.03 -6.71 8.14
C GLU A 435 -0.02 -6.49 7.00
N THR A 436 0.47 -7.58 6.39
CA THR A 436 1.48 -7.48 5.32
C THR A 436 0.91 -6.91 4.02
N GLN A 437 -0.39 -6.99 3.77
CA GLN A 437 -1.04 -6.32 2.65
C GLN A 437 -1.08 -4.81 2.87
N LEU A 438 -1.46 -4.36 4.07
CA LEU A 438 -1.43 -2.95 4.43
C LEU A 438 0.00 -2.37 4.33
N THR A 439 0.97 -3.10 4.87
CA THR A 439 2.40 -2.75 4.73
C THR A 439 2.83 -2.63 3.26
N SER A 440 2.42 -3.54 2.39
CA SER A 440 2.78 -3.51 0.97
C SER A 440 2.21 -2.27 0.26
N ILE A 441 1.01 -1.84 0.64
CA ILE A 441 0.39 -0.62 0.09
C ILE A 441 1.12 0.63 0.59
N ALA A 442 1.36 0.73 1.90
CA ALA A 442 2.12 1.83 2.49
C ALA A 442 3.53 1.93 1.89
N LEU A 443 4.20 0.79 1.72
CA LEU A 443 5.52 0.70 1.09
C LEU A 443 5.50 1.19 -0.37
N SER A 444 4.46 0.86 -1.13
CA SER A 444 4.32 1.35 -2.51
C SER A 444 4.19 2.88 -2.57
N VAL A 445 3.45 3.49 -1.65
CA VAL A 445 3.33 4.96 -1.55
C VAL A 445 4.67 5.58 -1.14
N PHE A 446 5.29 5.05 -0.09
CA PHE A 446 6.60 5.50 0.38
C PHE A 446 7.67 5.45 -0.73
N VAL A 447 7.78 4.33 -1.43
CA VAL A 447 8.72 4.15 -2.55
C VAL A 447 8.39 5.09 -3.72
N THR A 448 7.11 5.36 -3.98
CA THR A 448 6.70 6.35 -4.99
C THR A 448 7.25 7.74 -4.64
N ASN A 449 7.12 8.17 -3.40
CA ASN A 449 7.64 9.45 -2.92
C ASN A 449 9.18 9.49 -2.95
N LEU A 450 9.82 8.46 -2.42
CA LEU A 450 11.28 8.36 -2.37
C LEU A 450 11.91 8.53 -3.76
N PHE A 451 11.38 7.82 -4.77
CA PHE A 451 11.89 7.94 -6.15
C PHE A 451 11.38 9.19 -6.88
N ARG A 452 10.32 9.83 -6.41
CA ARG A 452 9.88 11.15 -6.91
C ARG A 452 10.87 12.24 -6.46
N ILE A 453 11.28 12.23 -5.19
CA ILE A 453 12.33 13.12 -4.66
C ILE A 453 13.61 12.96 -5.47
N GLN A 454 14.07 11.72 -5.64
CA GLN A 454 15.29 11.43 -6.41
C GLN A 454 15.24 11.98 -7.85
N ARG A 455 14.10 11.82 -8.56
CA ARG A 455 13.93 12.34 -9.92
C ARG A 455 13.98 13.86 -9.97
N ARG A 456 13.37 14.55 -9.02
CA ARG A 456 13.38 16.01 -8.98
C ARG A 456 14.78 16.57 -8.85
N ILE A 457 15.59 15.97 -7.99
CA ILE A 457 16.99 16.36 -7.81
C ILE A 457 17.77 16.13 -9.11
N LEU A 458 17.60 14.98 -9.74
CA LEU A 458 18.23 14.70 -11.02
C LEU A 458 17.81 15.72 -12.09
N CYS A 459 16.53 16.07 -12.17
CA CYS A 459 16.03 17.08 -13.09
C CYS A 459 16.61 18.46 -12.78
N ALA A 460 16.69 18.86 -11.52
CA ALA A 460 17.29 20.12 -11.10
C ALA A 460 18.78 20.20 -11.48
N LEU A 461 19.53 19.13 -11.23
CA LEU A 461 20.94 19.03 -11.64
C LEU A 461 21.12 19.11 -13.14
N LEU A 462 20.27 18.44 -13.92
CA LEU A 462 20.31 18.52 -15.39
C LEU A 462 19.95 19.92 -15.90
N HIS A 463 19.02 20.62 -15.24
CA HIS A 463 18.70 22.02 -15.58
C HIS A 463 19.87 22.96 -15.26
N LEU A 464 20.53 22.78 -14.10
CA LEU A 464 21.71 23.55 -13.74
C LEU A 464 22.87 23.29 -14.73
N PHE A 465 23.09 22.04 -15.12
CA PHE A 465 24.11 21.67 -16.08
C PHE A 465 23.81 22.24 -17.47
N ARG A 466 22.59 22.22 -17.95
CA ARG A 466 22.17 22.89 -19.19
C ARG A 466 22.40 24.39 -19.13
N PHE A 467 21.96 25.03 -18.04
CA PHE A 467 22.17 26.47 -17.85
C PHE A 467 23.66 26.85 -17.85
N TRP A 468 24.49 26.05 -17.18
CA TRP A 468 25.94 26.24 -17.17
C TRP A 468 26.57 26.03 -18.55
N HIS A 469 26.15 25.03 -19.29
CA HIS A 469 26.59 24.73 -20.64
C HIS A 469 26.21 25.86 -21.61
N ASP A 470 24.97 26.33 -21.58
CA ASP A 470 24.49 27.42 -22.44
C ASP A 470 25.22 28.75 -22.09
N ARG A 471 25.48 28.99 -20.82
CA ARG A 471 26.27 30.17 -20.38
C ARG A 471 27.69 30.14 -20.87
N ASN A 472 28.35 29.00 -20.86
CA ASN A 472 29.69 28.83 -21.39
C ASN A 472 29.73 28.90 -22.90
N ARG A 473 28.74 28.44 -23.59
CA ARG A 473 28.56 28.58 -25.04
C ARG A 473 28.40 30.04 -25.44
N CYS A 474 27.61 30.82 -24.72
CA CYS A 474 27.48 32.25 -24.92
C CYS A 474 28.81 33.01 -24.64
N LYS A 475 29.61 32.57 -23.69
CA LYS A 475 30.93 33.17 -23.44
C LYS A 475 31.93 32.87 -24.56
N SER A 476 31.95 31.67 -25.10
CA SER A 476 32.80 31.30 -26.23
C SER A 476 32.44 32.04 -27.51
N TRP A 477 31.14 32.29 -27.74
CA TRP A 477 30.70 33.12 -28.86
C TRP A 477 31.08 34.60 -28.74
N LYS A 478 31.02 35.16 -27.51
CA LYS A 478 31.46 36.53 -27.28
C LYS A 478 32.99 36.71 -27.44
N LEU A 479 33.78 35.68 -27.17
CA LEU A 479 35.21 35.67 -27.38
C LEU A 479 35.57 35.51 -28.89
N GLN A 480 34.76 34.82 -29.67
CA GLN A 480 34.98 34.71 -31.13
C GLN A 480 34.52 35.93 -31.92
N ILE A 481 33.66 36.80 -31.37
CA ILE A 481 33.23 38.05 -32.00
C ILE A 481 34.20 39.21 -31.62
N ALA A 482 35.00 39.04 -30.54
CA ALA A 482 35.94 40.05 -30.06
C ALA A 482 37.41 39.81 -30.51
N ALA A 483 37.67 38.76 -31.29
CA ALA A 483 38.92 38.45 -31.97
C ALA A 483 38.75 38.65 -33.50
#